data_30bb1a256927b67279276cbfe9da8f48
#
_entry.id   30bb1a256927b67279276cbfe9da8f48
#
_cell.length_a   1.000
_cell.length_b   1.000
_cell.length_c   1.000
_cell.angle_alpha   90.00
_cell.angle_beta   90.00
_cell.angle_gamma   90.00
#
_symmetry.space_group_name_H-M   'P 1'
#
loop_
_entity.id
_entity.type
_entity.pdbx_description
1 polymer ?
#
loop_
_entity_poly.entity_id
_entity_poly.type
_entity_poly.pdbx_seq_one_letter_code
_entity_poly.pdbx_strand_id
1 'polypeptide(L)'
;TMPGNAAHATSLWFAAKARCALRNEVLPPRQDADITIRSLFSGISRGTEALVFHGQVPESEFERMRAPYQDGDMPFPVKYGYAAVGLVEEGPADLMGRAVFALHPHQDRFRIRAGDARLLPEGLPAERAVLAANMETALNIVWDAGIMPGDRVAVYGAGVVGLLTAYIASHIAATDTVICDTSPARRPVAEALGVDFCSPADVPGDCDVLINASASPVALESALEHAGFEARIVEASWYGEKRAEIPLGRAFHARRLSIVSSQVGAIAA
;
A
#
# COMPACT_ATOMS: atom_id res chain seq x y z
N THR A 1 -21.07 2.44 -41.66
CA THR A 1 -20.36 2.32 -40.37
C THR A 1 -21.34 2.77 -39.30
N MET A 2 -21.94 1.85 -38.57
CA MET A 2 -22.76 2.19 -37.41
C MET A 2 -21.85 2.88 -36.37
N PRO A 3 -22.27 3.96 -35.72
CA PRO A 3 -21.52 4.52 -34.60
C PRO A 3 -21.49 3.45 -33.52
N GLY A 4 -20.27 2.94 -33.21
CA GLY A 4 -20.08 1.99 -32.14
C GLY A 4 -20.64 2.56 -30.86
N ASN A 5 -21.47 1.77 -30.17
CA ASN A 5 -22.08 2.14 -28.90
C ASN A 5 -20.95 2.52 -27.93
N ALA A 6 -20.85 3.81 -27.59
CA ALA A 6 -19.78 4.29 -26.72
C ALA A 6 -19.90 3.54 -25.38
N ALA A 7 -18.84 2.84 -25.00
CA ALA A 7 -18.83 2.13 -23.73
C ALA A 7 -18.79 3.14 -22.58
N HIS A 8 -19.72 3.05 -21.66
CA HIS A 8 -19.83 3.90 -20.49
C HIS A 8 -19.24 3.22 -19.26
N ALA A 9 -18.75 4.01 -18.34
CA ALA A 9 -18.23 3.58 -17.07
C ALA A 9 -18.61 4.56 -15.96
N THR A 10 -18.63 4.07 -14.72
CA THR A 10 -18.80 4.88 -13.52
C THR A 10 -17.50 4.87 -12.74
N SER A 11 -16.95 6.06 -12.46
CA SER A 11 -15.70 6.24 -11.73
C SER A 11 -15.89 7.01 -10.43
N LEU A 12 -15.03 6.76 -9.45
CA LEU A 12 -14.97 7.49 -8.19
C LEU A 12 -13.97 8.64 -8.32
N TRP A 13 -14.43 9.85 -8.04
CA TRP A 13 -13.62 11.06 -8.01
C TRP A 13 -13.55 11.63 -6.60
N PHE A 14 -12.37 12.05 -6.19
CA PHE A 14 -12.21 12.98 -5.07
C PHE A 14 -12.49 14.38 -5.61
N ALA A 15 -13.72 14.83 -5.41
CA ALA A 15 -14.25 16.06 -6.02
C ALA A 15 -13.81 17.33 -5.29
N ALA A 16 -13.58 17.23 -3.98
CA ALA A 16 -13.09 18.27 -3.09
C ALA A 16 -12.57 17.63 -1.81
N LYS A 17 -11.95 18.43 -0.94
CA LYS A 17 -11.46 17.95 0.37
C LYS A 17 -12.54 17.18 1.14
N ALA A 18 -12.24 15.94 1.49
CA ALA A 18 -13.13 15.02 2.20
C ALA A 18 -14.49 14.81 1.50
N ARG A 19 -14.51 14.90 0.17
CA ARG A 19 -15.72 14.71 -0.64
C ARG A 19 -15.41 13.90 -1.90
N CYS A 20 -16.12 12.80 -2.07
CA CYS A 20 -16.10 12.03 -3.31
C CYS A 20 -17.42 12.14 -4.07
N ALA A 21 -17.38 11.84 -5.36
CA ALA A 21 -18.53 11.78 -6.25
C ALA A 21 -18.35 10.64 -7.26
N LEU A 22 -19.44 9.98 -7.61
CA LEU A 22 -19.47 9.08 -8.76
C LEU A 22 -19.73 9.90 -10.02
N ARG A 23 -18.99 9.63 -11.09
CA ARG A 23 -19.12 10.26 -12.39
C ARG A 23 -19.31 9.22 -13.47
N ASN A 24 -20.24 9.47 -14.38
CA ASN A 24 -20.38 8.67 -15.58
C ASN A 24 -19.42 9.21 -16.66
N GLU A 25 -18.64 8.33 -17.23
CA GLU A 25 -17.62 8.63 -18.23
C GLU A 25 -17.84 7.77 -19.48
N VAL A 26 -17.44 8.30 -20.61
CA VAL A 26 -17.31 7.52 -21.85
C VAL A 26 -15.89 6.99 -21.91
N LEU A 27 -15.73 5.68 -22.06
CA LEU A 27 -14.41 5.10 -22.22
C LEU A 27 -13.77 5.60 -23.53
N PRO A 28 -12.46 5.92 -23.50
CA PRO A 28 -11.75 6.29 -24.72
C PRO A 28 -11.85 5.16 -25.76
N PRO A 29 -11.75 5.45 -27.06
CA PRO A 29 -11.72 4.40 -28.10
C PRO A 29 -10.65 3.37 -27.81
N ARG A 30 -10.97 2.07 -27.98
CA ARG A 30 -10.00 0.99 -27.80
C ARG A 30 -8.94 1.03 -28.89
N GLN A 31 -7.68 0.97 -28.53
CA GLN A 31 -6.55 0.76 -29.41
C GLN A 31 -6.21 -0.75 -29.51
N ASP A 32 -5.42 -1.14 -30.51
CA ASP A 32 -5.13 -2.57 -30.76
C ASP A 32 -4.45 -3.28 -29.56
N ALA A 33 -3.61 -2.55 -28.82
CA ALA A 33 -2.92 -3.09 -27.65
C ALA A 33 -3.73 -3.01 -26.34
N ASP A 34 -4.95 -2.48 -26.38
CA ASP A 34 -5.76 -2.26 -25.19
C ASP A 34 -6.65 -3.45 -24.88
N ILE A 35 -6.90 -3.64 -23.61
CA ILE A 35 -7.95 -4.52 -23.07
C ILE A 35 -9.00 -3.69 -22.33
N THR A 36 -10.26 -4.13 -22.40
CA THR A 36 -11.33 -3.59 -21.57
C THR A 36 -11.57 -4.55 -20.41
N ILE A 37 -11.59 -4.02 -19.20
CA ILE A 37 -11.75 -4.77 -17.97
C ILE A 37 -13.04 -4.32 -17.30
N ARG A 38 -13.86 -5.29 -16.87
CA ARG A 38 -14.96 -5.06 -15.95
C ARG A 38 -14.49 -5.37 -14.54
N SER A 39 -14.53 -4.37 -13.67
CA SER A 39 -14.11 -4.51 -12.28
C SER A 39 -14.96 -5.51 -11.53
N LEU A 40 -14.33 -6.33 -10.73
CA LEU A 40 -14.93 -7.19 -9.71
C LEU A 40 -14.75 -6.59 -8.33
N PHE A 41 -13.53 -6.15 -8.05
CA PHE A 41 -13.11 -5.57 -6.76
C PHE A 41 -12.13 -4.45 -6.99
N SER A 42 -12.16 -3.48 -6.06
CA SER A 42 -11.17 -2.40 -6.00
C SER A 42 -10.82 -2.15 -4.55
N GLY A 43 -9.51 -2.08 -4.25
CA GLY A 43 -9.00 -1.90 -2.90
C GLY A 43 -8.72 -0.44 -2.60
N ILE A 44 -9.23 0.07 -1.48
CA ILE A 44 -8.95 1.43 -1.01
C ILE A 44 -7.71 1.40 -0.13
N SER A 45 -6.69 2.17 -0.51
CA SER A 45 -5.51 2.39 0.32
C SER A 45 -5.77 3.43 1.39
N ARG A 46 -5.99 2.97 2.61
CA ARG A 46 -6.31 3.85 3.74
C ARG A 46 -5.19 4.84 4.08
N GLY A 47 -3.94 4.54 3.75
CA GLY A 47 -2.80 5.46 3.93
C GLY A 47 -2.78 6.54 2.85
N THR A 48 -2.34 6.19 1.66
CA THR A 48 -2.09 7.11 0.54
C THR A 48 -3.38 7.79 0.07
N GLU A 49 -4.45 7.03 -0.16
CA GLU A 49 -5.70 7.62 -0.65
C GLU A 49 -6.37 8.53 0.37
N ALA A 50 -6.18 8.28 1.68
CA ALA A 50 -6.67 9.21 2.70
C ALA A 50 -5.96 10.58 2.61
N LEU A 51 -4.65 10.61 2.32
CA LEU A 51 -3.93 11.86 2.12
C LEU A 51 -4.45 12.62 0.89
N VAL A 52 -4.68 11.91 -0.21
CA VAL A 52 -5.26 12.50 -1.43
C VAL A 52 -6.68 13.00 -1.16
N PHE A 53 -7.53 12.19 -0.51
CA PHE A 53 -8.92 12.54 -0.18
C PHE A 53 -9.04 13.76 0.74
N HIS A 54 -8.08 13.94 1.65
CA HIS A 54 -8.04 15.09 2.55
C HIS A 54 -7.24 16.28 2.01
N GLY A 55 -6.66 16.19 0.80
CA GLY A 55 -5.81 17.24 0.22
C GLY A 55 -4.57 17.51 1.06
N GLN A 56 -3.95 16.47 1.59
CA GLN A 56 -2.78 16.52 2.47
C GLN A 56 -1.49 16.05 1.78
N VAL A 57 -1.54 15.88 0.47
CA VAL A 57 -0.34 15.62 -0.35
C VAL A 57 0.41 16.93 -0.52
N PRO A 58 1.71 16.99 -0.22
CA PRO A 58 2.52 18.18 -0.49
C PRO A 58 2.53 18.51 -1.98
N GLU A 59 2.46 19.79 -2.33
CA GLU A 59 2.44 20.22 -3.74
C GLU A 59 3.69 19.75 -4.50
N SER A 60 4.85 19.72 -3.84
CA SER A 60 6.09 19.19 -4.40
C SER A 60 6.05 17.73 -4.79
N GLU A 61 5.06 16.98 -4.28
CA GLU A 61 4.92 15.54 -4.49
C GLU A 61 3.80 15.18 -5.50
N PHE A 62 3.03 16.16 -6.02
CA PHE A 62 1.89 15.90 -6.90
C PHE A 62 2.27 15.07 -8.13
N GLU A 63 3.36 15.41 -8.80
CA GLU A 63 3.82 14.68 -9.97
C GLU A 63 4.39 13.30 -9.62
N ARG A 64 5.18 13.22 -8.54
CA ARG A 64 5.81 11.96 -8.11
C ARG A 64 4.78 10.95 -7.61
N MET A 65 3.73 11.43 -6.96
CA MET A 65 2.68 10.59 -6.36
C MET A 65 1.49 10.35 -7.30
N ARG A 66 1.61 10.77 -8.55
CA ARG A 66 0.61 10.51 -9.59
C ARG A 66 0.43 9.01 -9.78
N ALA A 67 -0.81 8.53 -9.62
CA ALA A 67 -1.13 7.13 -9.82
C ALA A 67 -1.19 6.78 -11.33
N PRO A 68 -0.86 5.54 -11.73
CA PRO A 68 -1.13 5.08 -13.09
C PRO A 68 -2.60 5.29 -13.46
N TYR A 69 -2.86 5.76 -14.69
CA TYR A 69 -4.21 6.02 -15.18
C TYR A 69 -5.02 7.05 -14.36
N GLN A 70 -4.35 7.81 -13.50
CA GLN A 70 -4.97 8.95 -12.83
C GLN A 70 -5.53 9.94 -13.84
N ASP A 71 -6.72 10.44 -13.57
CA ASP A 71 -7.35 11.52 -14.34
C ASP A 71 -7.62 12.72 -13.42
N GLY A 72 -7.57 13.92 -13.98
CA GLY A 72 -7.54 15.15 -13.18
C GLY A 72 -6.22 15.33 -12.42
N ASP A 73 -6.16 16.39 -11.64
CA ASP A 73 -4.95 16.81 -10.97
C ASP A 73 -5.18 17.01 -9.45
N MET A 74 -4.12 16.74 -8.67
CA MET A 74 -4.14 17.06 -7.24
C MET A 74 -4.09 18.59 -7.05
N PRO A 75 -4.71 19.14 -6.00
CA PRO A 75 -5.41 18.37 -4.99
C PRO A 75 -6.81 17.90 -5.42
N PHE A 76 -7.53 18.64 -6.28
CA PHE A 76 -8.90 18.30 -6.69
C PHE A 76 -9.33 19.05 -7.96
N PRO A 77 -10.29 18.50 -8.76
CA PRO A 77 -10.81 17.14 -8.66
C PRO A 77 -9.84 16.10 -9.24
N VAL A 78 -9.75 14.93 -8.63
CA VAL A 78 -8.87 13.86 -9.09
C VAL A 78 -9.53 12.49 -8.99
N LYS A 79 -9.38 11.66 -10.03
CA LYS A 79 -9.72 10.24 -10.06
C LYS A 79 -8.47 9.47 -9.66
N TYR A 80 -8.47 8.89 -8.48
CA TYR A 80 -7.31 8.28 -7.87
C TYR A 80 -7.60 6.86 -7.39
N GLY A 81 -6.57 6.06 -7.22
CA GLY A 81 -6.60 4.67 -6.80
C GLY A 81 -5.61 3.84 -7.63
N TYR A 82 -5.24 2.66 -7.14
CA TYR A 82 -4.22 1.84 -7.79
C TYR A 82 -4.34 0.34 -7.45
N ALA A 83 -5.53 -0.13 -7.10
CA ALA A 83 -5.73 -1.54 -6.83
C ALA A 83 -7.10 -1.99 -7.39
N ALA A 84 -7.10 -2.45 -8.62
CA ALA A 84 -8.29 -2.94 -9.31
C ALA A 84 -8.11 -4.39 -9.76
N VAL A 85 -9.13 -5.20 -9.56
CA VAL A 85 -9.20 -6.58 -10.06
C VAL A 85 -10.48 -6.74 -10.87
N GLY A 86 -10.38 -7.33 -12.06
CA GLY A 86 -11.53 -7.50 -12.93
C GLY A 86 -11.34 -8.58 -13.97
N LEU A 87 -12.36 -8.78 -14.78
CA LEU A 87 -12.38 -9.71 -15.90
C LEU A 87 -12.16 -8.97 -17.21
N VAL A 88 -11.33 -9.51 -18.07
CA VAL A 88 -11.12 -8.98 -19.43
C VAL A 88 -12.36 -9.27 -20.27
N GLU A 89 -13.04 -8.23 -20.76
CA GLU A 89 -14.23 -8.32 -21.62
C GLU A 89 -13.92 -8.11 -23.11
N GLU A 90 -12.86 -7.35 -23.41
CA GLU A 90 -12.40 -7.10 -24.77
C GLU A 90 -10.87 -7.13 -24.81
N GLY A 91 -10.29 -7.75 -25.82
CA GLY A 91 -8.84 -7.83 -25.97
C GLY A 91 -8.38 -9.04 -26.77
N PRO A 92 -7.10 -9.43 -26.67
CA PRO A 92 -6.57 -10.65 -27.25
C PRO A 92 -7.32 -11.89 -26.73
N ALA A 93 -7.47 -12.88 -27.61
CA ALA A 93 -8.28 -14.09 -27.34
C ALA A 93 -7.81 -14.88 -26.12
N ASP A 94 -6.51 -14.90 -25.85
CA ASP A 94 -5.88 -15.60 -24.71
C ASP A 94 -6.14 -14.91 -23.37
N LEU A 95 -6.53 -13.65 -23.39
CA LEU A 95 -6.87 -12.87 -22.19
C LEU A 95 -8.38 -12.83 -21.91
N MET A 96 -9.22 -13.14 -22.91
CA MET A 96 -10.68 -13.05 -22.77
C MET A 96 -11.21 -13.87 -21.58
N GLY A 97 -12.02 -13.22 -20.74
CA GLY A 97 -12.61 -13.86 -19.56
C GLY A 97 -11.63 -14.14 -18.41
N ARG A 98 -10.34 -13.83 -18.59
CA ARG A 98 -9.34 -14.03 -17.54
C ARG A 98 -9.43 -12.93 -16.48
N ALA A 99 -9.19 -13.32 -15.24
CA ALA A 99 -9.08 -12.39 -14.13
C ALA A 99 -7.69 -11.73 -14.11
N VAL A 100 -7.66 -10.43 -13.96
CA VAL A 100 -6.42 -9.62 -13.95
C VAL A 100 -6.43 -8.62 -12.80
N PHE A 101 -5.23 -8.30 -12.31
CA PHE A 101 -4.97 -7.15 -11.45
C PHE A 101 -4.38 -6.01 -12.31
N ALA A 102 -4.75 -4.78 -11.98
CA ALA A 102 -4.18 -3.58 -12.59
C ALA A 102 -4.04 -2.45 -11.56
N LEU A 103 -3.00 -1.62 -11.74
CA LEU A 103 -2.86 -0.34 -11.06
C LEU A 103 -3.78 0.67 -11.75
N HIS A 104 -5.03 0.75 -11.30
CA HIS A 104 -6.04 1.62 -11.90
C HIS A 104 -6.92 2.27 -10.81
N PRO A 105 -7.37 3.52 -11.01
CA PRO A 105 -8.37 4.18 -10.15
C PRO A 105 -9.67 3.38 -10.02
N HIS A 106 -10.46 3.71 -8.99
CA HIS A 106 -11.74 3.06 -8.73
C HIS A 106 -12.76 3.36 -9.81
N GLN A 107 -13.06 2.36 -10.64
CA GLN A 107 -13.95 2.45 -11.79
C GLN A 107 -14.56 1.08 -12.09
N ASP A 108 -15.83 1.03 -12.50
CA ASP A 108 -16.54 -0.22 -12.74
C ASP A 108 -16.14 -0.90 -14.06
N ARG A 109 -15.71 -0.12 -15.06
CA ARG A 109 -15.19 -0.60 -16.34
C ARG A 109 -14.11 0.35 -16.84
N PHE A 110 -12.98 -0.17 -17.28
CA PHE A 110 -11.85 0.65 -17.71
C PHE A 110 -11.04 -0.01 -18.84
N ARG A 111 -10.24 0.81 -19.54
CA ARG A 111 -9.31 0.39 -20.57
C ARG A 111 -7.89 0.69 -20.19
N ILE A 112 -7.03 -0.29 -20.41
CA ILE A 112 -5.58 -0.18 -20.20
C ILE A 112 -4.84 -0.95 -21.28
N ARG A 113 -3.56 -0.72 -21.43
CA ARG A 113 -2.71 -1.58 -22.25
C ARG A 113 -2.67 -2.98 -21.67
N ALA A 114 -2.73 -4.00 -22.50
CA ALA A 114 -2.67 -5.39 -22.05
C ALA A 114 -1.41 -5.69 -21.22
N GLY A 115 -0.28 -5.06 -21.54
CA GLY A 115 0.97 -5.20 -20.79
C GLY A 115 0.96 -4.64 -19.37
N ASP A 116 0.00 -3.77 -19.02
CA ASP A 116 -0.14 -3.17 -17.70
C ASP A 116 -1.05 -4.01 -16.79
N ALA A 117 -1.70 -5.02 -17.33
CA ALA A 117 -2.45 -6.00 -16.57
C ALA A 117 -1.57 -7.18 -16.12
N ARG A 118 -1.87 -7.73 -14.96
CA ARG A 118 -1.24 -8.95 -14.44
C ARG A 118 -2.30 -10.04 -14.29
N LEU A 119 -2.11 -11.15 -14.98
CA LEU A 119 -2.99 -12.32 -14.82
C LEU A 119 -2.93 -12.80 -13.37
N LEU A 120 -4.09 -13.09 -12.80
CA LEU A 120 -4.14 -13.70 -11.49
C LEU A 120 -3.64 -15.14 -11.60
N PRO A 121 -2.78 -15.58 -10.65
CA PRO A 121 -2.45 -16.99 -10.52
C PRO A 121 -3.70 -17.85 -10.34
N GLU A 122 -3.65 -19.07 -10.86
CA GLU A 122 -4.74 -20.03 -10.68
C GLU A 122 -5.00 -20.30 -9.19
N GLY A 123 -6.27 -20.32 -8.79
CA GLY A 123 -6.67 -20.52 -7.40
C GLY A 123 -6.59 -19.28 -6.51
N LEU A 124 -6.08 -18.14 -6.98
CA LEU A 124 -6.10 -16.91 -6.19
C LEU A 124 -7.48 -16.22 -6.30
N PRO A 125 -8.24 -16.08 -5.20
CA PRO A 125 -9.53 -15.37 -5.22
C PRO A 125 -9.35 -13.90 -5.61
N ALA A 126 -10.26 -13.38 -6.43
CA ALA A 126 -10.21 -12.00 -6.93
C ALA A 126 -10.27 -10.97 -5.80
N GLU A 127 -11.08 -11.22 -4.76
CA GLU A 127 -11.16 -10.36 -3.57
C GLU A 127 -9.85 -10.30 -2.77
N ARG A 128 -9.03 -11.34 -2.82
CA ARG A 128 -7.70 -11.35 -2.20
C ARG A 128 -6.66 -10.65 -3.05
N ALA A 129 -6.80 -10.75 -4.37
CA ALA A 129 -5.86 -10.16 -5.32
C ALA A 129 -5.81 -8.63 -5.27
N VAL A 130 -6.83 -7.94 -4.73
CA VAL A 130 -6.78 -6.47 -4.52
C VAL A 130 -5.65 -6.03 -3.59
N LEU A 131 -5.12 -6.95 -2.78
CA LEU A 131 -3.98 -6.68 -1.89
C LEU A 131 -2.62 -6.69 -2.61
N ALA A 132 -2.57 -6.97 -3.91
CA ALA A 132 -1.31 -7.14 -4.63
C ALA A 132 -0.38 -5.93 -4.50
N ALA A 133 -0.89 -4.70 -4.68
CA ALA A 133 -0.09 -3.49 -4.49
C ALA A 133 0.38 -3.29 -3.04
N ASN A 134 -0.45 -3.64 -2.05
CA ASN A 134 -0.06 -3.57 -0.64
C ASN A 134 0.96 -4.65 -0.27
N MET A 135 0.84 -5.84 -0.87
CA MET A 135 1.81 -6.93 -0.69
C MET A 135 3.16 -6.57 -1.31
N GLU A 136 3.17 -5.94 -2.49
CA GLU A 136 4.40 -5.39 -3.09
C GLU A 136 5.07 -4.38 -2.16
N THR A 137 4.29 -3.45 -1.59
CA THR A 137 4.79 -2.49 -0.60
C THR A 137 5.37 -3.20 0.62
N ALA A 138 4.68 -4.20 1.16
CA ALA A 138 5.13 -4.95 2.33
C ALA A 138 6.43 -5.74 2.05
N LEU A 139 6.54 -6.35 0.86
CA LEU A 139 7.75 -7.05 0.44
C LEU A 139 8.93 -6.09 0.28
N ASN A 140 8.69 -4.91 -0.32
CA ASN A 140 9.72 -3.88 -0.44
C ASN A 140 10.21 -3.40 0.93
N ILE A 141 9.30 -3.20 1.89
CA ILE A 141 9.66 -2.85 3.28
C ILE A 141 10.58 -3.91 3.89
N VAL A 142 10.26 -5.20 3.71
CA VAL A 142 11.08 -6.30 4.24
C VAL A 142 12.48 -6.32 3.60
N TRP A 143 12.58 -6.04 2.30
CA TRP A 143 13.88 -5.92 1.62
C TRP A 143 14.69 -4.73 2.13
N ASP A 144 14.08 -3.55 2.25
CA ASP A 144 14.75 -2.33 2.77
C ASP A 144 15.14 -2.50 4.25
N ALA A 145 14.33 -3.27 4.99
CA ALA A 145 14.61 -3.59 6.39
C ALA A 145 15.84 -4.50 6.55
N GLY A 146 16.15 -5.32 5.54
CA GLY A 146 17.27 -6.25 5.59
C GLY A 146 17.14 -7.29 6.70
N ILE A 147 15.92 -7.75 6.98
CA ILE A 147 15.64 -8.72 8.04
C ILE A 147 16.40 -10.01 7.80
N MET A 148 17.14 -10.44 8.81
CA MET A 148 17.95 -11.65 8.78
C MET A 148 17.33 -12.77 9.62
N PRO A 149 17.65 -14.04 9.35
CA PRO A 149 17.26 -15.14 10.22
C PRO A 149 17.74 -14.92 11.65
N GLY A 150 16.81 -15.07 12.60
CA GLY A 150 17.08 -14.88 14.03
C GLY A 150 16.79 -13.47 14.55
N ASP A 151 16.48 -12.49 13.69
CA ASP A 151 16.18 -11.13 14.13
C ASP A 151 14.90 -11.05 14.97
N ARG A 152 14.94 -10.18 15.97
CA ARG A 152 13.75 -9.70 16.67
C ARG A 152 13.18 -8.49 15.95
N VAL A 153 11.94 -8.63 15.45
CA VAL A 153 11.29 -7.64 14.59
C VAL A 153 10.03 -7.09 15.26
N ALA A 154 9.93 -5.77 15.39
CA ALA A 154 8.71 -5.10 15.85
C ALA A 154 8.11 -4.24 14.74
N VAL A 155 6.82 -4.45 14.42
CA VAL A 155 6.08 -3.67 13.44
C VAL A 155 5.04 -2.80 14.15
N TYR A 156 5.10 -1.49 13.95
CA TYR A 156 4.17 -0.52 14.51
C TYR A 156 3.09 -0.17 13.51
N GLY A 157 1.84 -0.41 13.91
CA GLY A 157 0.65 -0.16 13.10
C GLY A 157 0.10 -1.42 12.42
N ALA A 158 -0.98 -1.99 12.97
CA ALA A 158 -1.67 -3.16 12.43
C ALA A 158 -2.72 -2.77 11.37
N GLY A 159 -2.35 -1.87 10.46
CA GLY A 159 -3.04 -1.62 9.21
C GLY A 159 -2.71 -2.70 8.16
N VAL A 160 -3.27 -2.57 6.96
CA VAL A 160 -3.06 -3.56 5.88
C VAL A 160 -1.57 -3.77 5.59
N VAL A 161 -0.80 -2.69 5.37
CA VAL A 161 0.63 -2.80 5.05
C VAL A 161 1.41 -3.37 6.23
N GLY A 162 1.18 -2.89 7.46
CA GLY A 162 1.88 -3.41 8.65
C GLY A 162 1.61 -4.89 8.89
N LEU A 163 0.35 -5.33 8.76
CA LEU A 163 -0.02 -6.76 8.91
C LEU A 163 0.64 -7.64 7.84
N LEU A 164 0.65 -7.20 6.58
CA LEU A 164 1.33 -7.93 5.50
C LEU A 164 2.85 -7.96 5.70
N THR A 165 3.44 -6.85 6.16
CA THR A 165 4.88 -6.78 6.47
C THR A 165 5.24 -7.73 7.61
N ALA A 166 4.48 -7.72 8.71
CA ALA A 166 4.69 -8.61 9.84
C ALA A 166 4.50 -10.08 9.44
N TYR A 167 3.49 -10.37 8.60
CA TYR A 167 3.29 -11.70 8.04
C TYR A 167 4.53 -12.19 7.26
N ILE A 168 5.06 -11.39 6.33
CA ILE A 168 6.26 -11.77 5.57
C ILE A 168 7.46 -11.95 6.52
N ALA A 169 7.67 -11.00 7.44
CA ALA A 169 8.77 -11.05 8.39
C ALA A 169 8.72 -12.32 9.26
N SER A 170 7.53 -12.70 9.75
CA SER A 170 7.37 -13.91 10.59
C SER A 170 7.64 -15.23 9.86
N HIS A 171 7.71 -15.20 8.51
CA HIS A 171 8.06 -16.37 7.70
C HIS A 171 9.56 -16.44 7.34
N ILE A 172 10.36 -15.48 7.78
CA ILE A 172 11.81 -15.59 7.70
C ILE A 172 12.28 -16.51 8.85
N ALA A 173 13.22 -17.37 8.56
CA ALA A 173 13.64 -18.43 9.50
C ALA A 173 14.07 -17.86 10.87
N ALA A 174 13.47 -18.38 11.93
CA ALA A 174 13.78 -18.07 13.33
C ALA A 174 13.63 -16.59 13.74
N THR A 175 12.93 -15.75 12.96
CA THR A 175 12.59 -14.40 13.41
C THR A 175 11.59 -14.46 14.55
N ASP A 176 11.75 -13.53 15.51
CA ASP A 176 10.78 -13.27 16.58
C ASP A 176 10.03 -11.98 16.20
N THR A 177 8.87 -12.13 15.57
CA THR A 177 8.12 -11.00 14.98
C THR A 177 6.87 -10.67 15.77
N VAL A 178 6.75 -9.42 16.22
CA VAL A 178 5.55 -8.89 16.89
C VAL A 178 5.01 -7.69 16.12
N ILE A 179 3.67 -7.55 16.09
CA ILE A 179 3.01 -6.35 15.59
C ILE A 179 2.29 -5.63 16.74
N CYS A 180 2.45 -4.32 16.82
CA CYS A 180 1.77 -3.52 17.84
C CYS A 180 0.80 -2.49 17.23
N ASP A 181 -0.31 -2.28 17.90
CA ASP A 181 -1.28 -1.25 17.55
C ASP A 181 -1.99 -0.73 18.83
N THR A 182 -2.42 0.53 18.78
CA THR A 182 -3.23 1.13 19.84
C THR A 182 -4.66 0.58 19.88
N SER A 183 -5.13 -0.02 18.79
CA SER A 183 -6.47 -0.60 18.67
C SER A 183 -6.44 -2.11 18.89
N PRO A 184 -6.97 -2.62 20.03
CA PRO A 184 -7.04 -4.05 20.29
C PRO A 184 -7.94 -4.81 19.29
N ALA A 185 -8.80 -4.10 18.56
CA ALA A 185 -9.65 -4.68 17.52
C ALA A 185 -8.84 -5.24 16.32
N ARG A 186 -7.54 -4.92 16.24
CA ARG A 186 -6.63 -5.45 15.20
C ARG A 186 -6.05 -6.82 15.56
N ARG A 187 -6.04 -7.18 16.85
CA ARG A 187 -5.49 -8.46 17.34
C ARG A 187 -6.02 -9.70 16.60
N PRO A 188 -7.33 -9.88 16.40
CA PRO A 188 -7.83 -11.10 15.73
C PRO A 188 -7.29 -11.29 14.31
N VAL A 189 -7.01 -10.20 13.58
CA VAL A 189 -6.43 -10.29 12.24
C VAL A 189 -4.96 -10.69 12.29
N ALA A 190 -4.19 -10.13 13.23
CA ALA A 190 -2.79 -10.52 13.44
C ALA A 190 -2.67 -12.00 13.80
N GLU A 191 -3.48 -12.46 14.77
CA GLU A 191 -3.52 -13.87 15.21
C GLU A 191 -3.94 -14.82 14.08
N ALA A 192 -4.91 -14.42 13.24
CA ALA A 192 -5.31 -15.19 12.06
C ALA A 192 -4.19 -15.32 11.00
N LEU A 193 -3.25 -14.39 10.99
CA LEU A 193 -2.05 -14.43 10.16
C LEU A 193 -0.87 -15.16 10.83
N GLY A 194 -1.05 -15.63 12.07
CA GLY A 194 0.02 -16.27 12.84
C GLY A 194 1.09 -15.31 13.33
N VAL A 195 0.75 -14.03 13.53
CA VAL A 195 1.66 -12.98 14.03
C VAL A 195 1.26 -12.59 15.44
N ASP A 196 2.23 -12.54 16.35
CA ASP A 196 2.01 -12.09 17.72
C ASP A 196 1.64 -10.61 17.77
N PHE A 197 0.62 -10.28 18.58
CA PHE A 197 0.12 -8.93 18.73
C PHE A 197 0.33 -8.41 20.16
N CYS A 198 0.86 -7.19 20.27
CA CYS A 198 0.98 -6.50 21.55
C CYS A 198 0.38 -5.09 21.54
N SER A 199 0.21 -4.50 22.72
CA SER A 199 -0.03 -3.06 22.86
C SER A 199 1.29 -2.29 22.73
N PRO A 200 1.27 -0.97 22.47
CA PRO A 200 2.51 -0.17 22.42
C PRO A 200 3.33 -0.21 23.72
N ALA A 201 2.71 -0.46 24.86
CA ALA A 201 3.39 -0.56 26.15
C ALA A 201 4.12 -1.90 26.35
N ASP A 202 3.78 -2.92 25.56
CA ASP A 202 4.28 -4.28 25.70
C ASP A 202 5.24 -4.67 24.57
N VAL A 203 5.70 -3.72 23.76
CA VAL A 203 6.68 -3.97 22.70
C VAL A 203 7.98 -4.45 23.34
N PRO A 204 8.58 -5.57 22.88
CA PRO A 204 9.83 -6.07 23.43
C PRO A 204 10.99 -5.08 23.18
N GLY A 205 11.91 -5.01 24.12
CA GLY A 205 13.15 -4.26 23.96
C GLY A 205 14.21 -5.02 23.14
N ASP A 206 15.29 -4.32 22.82
CA ASP A 206 16.43 -4.87 22.09
C ASP A 206 16.06 -5.53 20.75
N CYS A 207 15.09 -4.92 20.02
CA CYS A 207 14.75 -5.35 18.68
C CYS A 207 15.86 -5.00 17.67
N ASP A 208 16.14 -5.91 16.74
CA ASP A 208 17.15 -5.72 15.69
C ASP A 208 16.57 -4.85 14.55
N VAL A 209 15.29 -5.05 14.23
CA VAL A 209 14.57 -4.31 13.18
C VAL A 209 13.22 -3.80 13.71
N LEU A 210 12.97 -2.52 13.52
CA LEU A 210 11.69 -1.90 13.90
C LEU A 210 11.10 -1.17 12.68
N ILE A 211 9.82 -1.42 12.39
CA ILE A 211 9.17 -0.91 11.19
C ILE A 211 7.99 -0.06 11.58
N ASN A 212 8.01 1.23 11.23
CA ASN A 212 6.86 2.10 11.44
C ASN A 212 5.97 2.17 10.19
N ALA A 213 4.81 1.52 10.25
CA ALA A 213 3.76 1.53 9.22
C ALA A 213 2.48 2.24 9.70
N SER A 214 2.59 3.08 10.75
CA SER A 214 1.45 3.72 11.40
C SER A 214 1.24 5.20 11.04
N ALA A 215 2.23 5.86 10.42
CA ALA A 215 2.30 7.32 10.24
C ALA A 215 2.15 8.10 11.56
N SER A 216 2.59 7.52 12.68
CA SER A 216 2.56 8.12 14.01
C SER A 216 3.97 8.52 14.45
N PRO A 217 4.24 9.80 14.74
CA PRO A 217 5.51 10.22 15.33
C PRO A 217 5.79 9.55 16.68
N VAL A 218 4.76 9.30 17.48
CA VAL A 218 4.88 8.61 18.77
C VAL A 218 5.34 7.17 18.60
N ALA A 219 4.88 6.49 17.54
CA ALA A 219 5.33 5.15 17.23
C ALA A 219 6.80 5.13 16.78
N LEU A 220 7.24 6.14 16.03
CA LEU A 220 8.64 6.30 15.64
C LEU A 220 9.54 6.55 16.85
N GLU A 221 9.12 7.40 17.80
CA GLU A 221 9.84 7.60 19.07
C GLU A 221 9.93 6.31 19.88
N SER A 222 8.81 5.58 20.02
CA SER A 222 8.78 4.27 20.68
C SER A 222 9.70 3.25 20.01
N ALA A 223 9.76 3.24 18.68
CA ALA A 223 10.68 2.38 17.94
C ALA A 223 12.14 2.66 18.32
N LEU A 224 12.53 3.94 18.44
CA LEU A 224 13.89 4.30 18.88
C LEU A 224 14.19 3.80 20.30
N GLU A 225 13.22 3.81 21.20
CA GLU A 225 13.41 3.37 22.58
C GLU A 225 13.55 1.85 22.71
N HIS A 226 12.84 1.07 21.88
CA HIS A 226 12.86 -0.40 21.90
C HIS A 226 13.93 -1.01 21.01
N ALA A 227 14.68 -0.19 20.25
CA ALA A 227 15.74 -0.63 19.36
C ALA A 227 16.96 -1.16 20.13
N GLY A 228 17.50 -2.28 19.72
CA GLY A 228 18.76 -2.84 20.19
C GLY A 228 19.98 -2.05 19.70
N PHE A 229 21.18 -2.56 19.98
CA PHE A 229 22.43 -1.93 19.52
C PHE A 229 22.57 -2.13 17.99
N GLU A 230 22.91 -1.06 17.29
CA GLU A 230 23.00 -1.01 15.80
C GLU A 230 21.71 -1.38 15.05
N ALA A 231 20.56 -1.37 15.74
CA ALA A 231 19.29 -1.69 15.15
C ALA A 231 18.89 -0.74 13.99
N ARG A 232 18.10 -1.28 13.08
CA ARG A 232 17.54 -0.55 11.93
C ARG A 232 16.07 -0.21 12.17
N ILE A 233 15.74 1.08 12.06
CA ILE A 233 14.36 1.55 12.06
C ILE A 233 13.96 1.88 10.61
N VAL A 234 12.91 1.26 10.13
CA VAL A 234 12.36 1.51 8.78
C VAL A 234 11.11 2.36 8.90
N GLU A 235 11.18 3.57 8.40
CA GLU A 235 10.00 4.43 8.26
C GLU A 235 9.32 4.11 6.93
N ALA A 236 8.22 3.38 7.02
CA ALA A 236 7.43 2.94 5.86
C ALA A 236 6.18 3.78 5.64
N SER A 237 5.95 4.78 6.52
CA SER A 237 4.76 5.61 6.46
C SER A 237 5.01 6.89 5.69
N TRP A 238 4.01 7.30 4.94
CA TRP A 238 4.01 8.61 4.31
C TRP A 238 3.27 9.62 5.19
N TYR A 239 4.00 10.60 5.70
CA TYR A 239 3.46 11.59 6.65
C TYR A 239 2.71 12.75 5.97
N GLY A 240 2.86 12.94 4.64
CA GLY A 240 2.38 14.13 3.96
C GLY A 240 3.05 15.40 4.53
N GLU A 241 2.25 16.39 4.88
CA GLU A 241 2.73 17.65 5.50
C GLU A 241 3.08 17.53 7.00
N LYS A 242 2.83 16.38 7.62
CA LYS A 242 3.09 16.19 9.05
C LYS A 242 4.60 16.15 9.31
N ARG A 243 5.00 16.64 10.48
CA ARG A 243 6.38 16.57 10.98
C ARG A 243 6.47 15.59 12.13
N ALA A 244 7.61 14.91 12.24
CA ALA A 244 7.96 14.08 13.38
C ALA A 244 9.13 14.71 14.11
N GLU A 245 9.00 14.89 15.42
CA GLU A 245 10.10 15.25 16.32
C GLU A 245 10.63 13.98 16.93
N ILE A 246 11.94 13.76 16.87
CA ILE A 246 12.59 12.54 17.36
C ILE A 246 13.79 12.87 18.25
N PRO A 247 13.98 12.13 19.38
CA PRO A 247 15.03 12.41 20.36
C PRO A 247 16.39 11.83 19.93
N LEU A 248 17.07 12.43 18.97
CA LEU A 248 18.35 11.93 18.45
C LEU A 248 19.48 11.87 19.49
N GLY A 249 19.40 12.61 20.58
CA GLY A 249 20.40 12.62 21.65
C GLY A 249 20.28 11.46 22.65
N ARG A 250 19.26 10.60 22.53
CA ARG A 250 19.03 9.43 23.40
C ARG A 250 19.55 8.14 22.76
N ALA A 251 18.69 7.12 22.71
CA ALA A 251 19.01 5.81 22.16
C ALA A 251 19.60 5.85 20.75
N PHE A 252 19.11 6.74 19.89
CA PHE A 252 19.60 6.89 18.52
C PHE A 252 21.12 7.06 18.48
N HIS A 253 21.65 8.01 19.23
CA HIS A 253 23.11 8.23 19.28
C HIS A 253 23.85 7.14 20.06
N ALA A 254 23.35 6.80 21.25
CA ALA A 254 24.04 5.91 22.17
C ALA A 254 24.11 4.47 21.66
N ARG A 255 23.10 4.00 20.91
CA ARG A 255 23.02 2.64 20.38
C ARG A 255 23.40 2.54 18.90
N ARG A 256 23.89 3.62 18.28
CA ARG A 256 24.31 3.68 16.87
C ARG A 256 23.19 3.26 15.91
N LEU A 257 21.97 3.72 16.14
CA LEU A 257 20.80 3.35 15.35
C LEU A 257 20.82 3.97 13.96
N SER A 258 20.18 3.33 13.01
CA SER A 258 19.91 3.87 11.68
C SER A 258 18.41 4.03 11.45
N ILE A 259 18.01 5.12 10.79
CA ILE A 259 16.64 5.32 10.30
C ILE A 259 16.73 5.36 8.78
N VAL A 260 15.96 4.49 8.13
CA VAL A 260 15.87 4.42 6.67
C VAL A 260 14.43 4.56 6.24
N SER A 261 14.20 5.15 5.08
CA SER A 261 12.86 5.18 4.48
C SER A 261 12.64 3.99 3.58
N SER A 262 11.39 3.54 3.46
CA SER A 262 10.98 2.55 2.48
C SER A 262 9.86 3.10 1.63
N GLN A 263 10.01 3.05 0.31
CA GLN A 263 9.01 3.49 -0.66
C GLN A 263 9.01 2.54 -1.84
N VAL A 264 7.84 1.99 -2.16
CA VAL A 264 7.64 1.18 -3.37
C VAL A 264 7.67 2.07 -4.62
N GLY A 265 8.25 1.57 -5.72
CA GLY A 265 8.33 2.32 -6.98
C GLY A 265 9.61 2.08 -7.77
N ALA A 266 10.65 1.54 -7.15
CA ALA A 266 11.84 1.02 -7.83
C ALA A 266 12.39 -0.14 -6.98
N ILE A 267 12.73 -1.24 -7.63
CA ILE A 267 13.45 -2.34 -6.98
C ILE A 267 14.83 -1.78 -6.58
N ALA A 268 15.18 -1.89 -5.31
CA ALA A 268 16.53 -1.56 -4.86
C ALA A 268 17.54 -2.43 -5.62
N ALA A 269 18.57 -1.80 -6.18
CA ALA A 269 19.58 -2.45 -6.97
C ALA A 269 20.50 -3.32 -6.11
#